data_70df9d489fe3c39f618317127af23a4c
#
_entry.id   70df9d489fe3c39f618317127af23a4c
#
_cell.length_a   1.000
_cell.length_b   1.000
_cell.length_c   1.000
_cell.angle_alpha   90.00
_cell.angle_beta   90.00
_cell.angle_gamma   90.00
#
_symmetry.space_group_name_H-M   'P 1'
#
loop_
_entity.id
_entity.type
_entity.pdbx_description
1 polymer ?
#
loop_
_entity_poly.entity_id
_entity_poly.type
_entity_poly.pdbx_seq_one_letter_code
_entity_poly.pdbx_strand_id
1 'polypeptide(L)'
;PPRRTRLMQVEEGGDFAFEGEITNYMSATSSVSTDDYAVLNRLSITVKVRFTNALDEKMSFNRTFTAFEDYESTRLLSEVEGELIPQIVDKLVTDIFQASASNW
;
A
#
# COMPACT_ATOMS: atom_id res chain seq x y z
N PRO A 1 7.86 -22.41 7.89
CA PRO A 1 8.59 -21.58 6.99
C PRO A 1 8.48 -20.13 7.40
N PRO A 2 9.43 -19.42 7.03
CA PRO A 2 9.44 -18.06 7.40
C PRO A 2 8.39 -17.34 6.64
N ARG A 3 7.93 -16.38 7.24
CA ARG A 3 7.00 -15.74 6.66
C ARG A 3 7.45 -14.46 6.46
N ARG A 4 8.02 -14.11 5.50
CA ARG A 4 8.45 -12.89 5.25
C ARG A 4 7.41 -12.06 4.74
N THR A 5 6.53 -12.49 3.93
CA THR A 5 5.45 -11.72 3.37
C THR A 5 4.16 -12.38 3.75
N ARG A 6 3.10 -11.59 3.79
CA ARG A 6 1.87 -12.08 4.14
C ARG A 6 0.99 -12.01 2.94
N LEU A 7 0.38 -13.09 2.57
CA LEU A 7 -0.57 -13.15 1.49
C LEU A 7 -1.96 -13.03 2.03
N MET A 8 -2.74 -12.16 1.44
CA MET A 8 -4.13 -12.00 1.82
C MET A 8 -4.99 -12.26 0.61
N GLN A 9 -6.12 -12.92 0.84
CA GLN A 9 -7.01 -13.28 -0.24
C GLN A 9 -8.44 -12.98 0.18
N VAL A 10 -9.17 -12.30 -0.67
CA VAL A 10 -10.56 -11.96 -0.43
C VAL A 10 -11.37 -12.34 -1.64
N GLU A 11 -12.43 -13.09 -1.42
CA GLU A 11 -13.30 -13.50 -2.49
C GLU A 11 -14.71 -13.04 -2.22
N GLU A 12 -15.38 -12.65 -3.28
CA GLU A 12 -16.72 -12.19 -3.15
C GLU A 12 -17.58 -12.95 -4.09
N GLY A 13 -18.35 -13.90 -3.62
CA GLY A 13 -19.28 -14.66 -4.41
C GLY A 13 -18.64 -15.55 -5.47
N GLY A 14 -17.34 -15.74 -5.42
CA GLY A 14 -16.66 -16.56 -6.40
C GLY A 14 -16.38 -15.86 -7.72
N ASP A 15 -16.92 -14.68 -7.92
CA ASP A 15 -16.75 -13.95 -9.17
C ASP A 15 -15.53 -13.04 -9.15
N PHE A 16 -15.17 -12.52 -7.99
CA PHE A 16 -14.04 -11.62 -7.84
C PHE A 16 -13.12 -12.14 -6.77
N ALA A 17 -11.85 -12.06 -6.99
CA ALA A 17 -10.87 -12.49 -6.02
C ALA A 17 -9.70 -11.51 -6.00
N PHE A 18 -9.25 -11.15 -4.80
CA PHE A 18 -8.09 -10.32 -4.62
C PHE A 18 -7.05 -11.09 -3.83
N GLU A 19 -5.82 -11.06 -4.30
CA GLU A 19 -4.69 -11.62 -3.56
C GLU A 19 -3.67 -10.51 -3.45
N GLY A 20 -3.14 -10.30 -2.26
CA GLY A 20 -2.18 -9.23 -2.05
C GLY A 20 -0.97 -9.68 -1.27
N GLU A 21 0.15 -9.06 -1.58
CA GLU A 21 1.41 -9.37 -0.93
C GLU A 21 2.14 -8.07 -0.70
N ILE A 22 2.57 -7.82 0.54
CA ILE A 22 3.38 -6.65 0.83
C ILE A 22 4.80 -6.96 0.37
N THR A 23 5.29 -6.18 -0.59
CA THR A 23 6.60 -6.41 -1.18
C THR A 23 7.65 -5.43 -0.70
N ASN A 24 7.24 -4.32 -0.10
CA ASN A 24 8.19 -3.35 0.41
C ASN A 24 7.57 -2.54 1.54
N TYR A 25 8.39 -2.23 2.53
CA TYR A 25 8.01 -1.41 3.67
C TYR A 25 9.27 -0.68 4.05
N MET A 26 9.31 0.62 3.85
CA MET A 26 10.55 1.33 4.11
C MET A 26 10.30 2.76 4.53
N SER A 27 11.25 3.29 5.27
CA SER A 27 11.26 4.68 5.67
C SER A 27 12.55 5.31 5.20
N ALA A 28 12.46 6.50 4.63
CA ALA A 28 13.61 7.22 4.13
C ALA A 28 13.35 8.71 4.17
N THR A 29 14.41 9.49 4.11
CA THR A 29 14.27 10.94 4.06
C THR A 29 13.56 11.33 2.77
N SER A 30 12.53 12.15 2.88
CA SER A 30 11.76 12.57 1.73
C SER A 30 11.99 14.04 1.35
N SER A 31 12.24 14.89 2.33
CA SER A 31 12.48 16.28 2.01
C SER A 31 13.22 16.97 3.14
N VAL A 32 13.87 18.06 2.80
CA VAL A 32 14.61 18.89 3.76
C VAL A 32 14.21 20.32 3.47
N SER A 33 13.81 21.04 4.52
CA SER A 33 13.47 22.44 4.37
C SER A 33 14.73 23.25 4.19
N THR A 34 14.69 24.25 3.32
CA THR A 34 15.84 25.06 3.02
C THR A 34 16.06 26.19 4.02
N ASP A 35 15.01 26.60 4.70
CA ASP A 35 15.11 27.75 5.56
C ASP A 35 15.08 27.43 7.04
N ASP A 36 15.04 26.17 7.38
CA ASP A 36 15.09 25.81 8.77
C ASP A 36 15.58 24.38 8.89
N TYR A 37 15.25 23.74 9.95
CA TYR A 37 15.81 22.44 10.26
C TYR A 37 14.84 21.31 10.11
N ALA A 38 13.72 21.54 9.47
CA ALA A 38 12.71 20.52 9.34
C ALA A 38 13.14 19.50 8.28
N VAL A 39 13.10 18.27 8.65
CA VAL A 39 13.39 17.15 7.76
C VAL A 39 12.22 16.21 7.87
N LEU A 40 11.72 15.78 6.74
CA LEU A 40 10.63 14.79 6.71
C LEU A 40 11.15 13.46 6.27
N ASN A 41 10.66 12.44 6.93
CA ASN A 41 10.87 11.07 6.50
C ASN A 41 9.56 10.59 5.88
N ARG A 42 9.67 9.59 5.04
CA ARG A 42 8.51 9.04 4.35
C ARG A 42 8.44 7.55 4.62
N LEU A 43 7.31 7.12 5.14
CA LEU A 43 7.05 5.70 5.30
C LEU A 43 6.24 5.25 4.09
N SER A 44 6.77 4.31 3.34
CA SER A 44 6.14 3.81 2.12
C SER A 44 5.83 2.34 2.27
N ILE A 45 4.67 1.93 1.77
CA ILE A 45 4.29 0.52 1.74
C ILE A 45 3.90 0.20 0.31
N THR A 46 4.45 -0.88 -0.21
CA THR A 46 4.16 -1.35 -1.56
C THR A 46 3.52 -2.72 -1.48
N VAL A 47 2.45 -2.90 -2.24
CA VAL A 47 1.76 -4.18 -2.30
C VAL A 47 1.60 -4.58 -3.75
N LYS A 48 1.70 -5.87 -4.00
CA LYS A 48 1.45 -6.43 -5.31
C LYS A 48 0.11 -7.13 -5.21
N VAL A 49 -0.81 -6.78 -6.11
CA VAL A 49 -2.18 -7.25 -6.05
C VAL A 49 -2.55 -7.95 -7.33
N ARG A 50 -3.14 -9.13 -7.18
CA ARG A 50 -3.73 -9.84 -8.30
C ARG A 50 -5.23 -9.77 -8.12
N PHE A 51 -5.92 -9.22 -9.08
CA PHE A 51 -7.37 -9.17 -9.10
C PHE A 51 -7.85 -10.07 -10.23
N THR A 52 -8.74 -10.99 -9.89
CA THR A 52 -9.32 -11.91 -10.86
C THR A 52 -10.82 -11.65 -10.94
N ASN A 53 -11.29 -11.43 -12.16
CA ASN A 53 -12.70 -11.23 -12.41
C ASN A 53 -13.15 -12.38 -13.31
N ALA A 54 -13.88 -13.32 -12.73
CA ALA A 54 -14.31 -14.51 -13.46
C ALA A 54 -15.41 -14.18 -14.47
N LEU A 55 -16.10 -13.08 -14.27
CA LEU A 55 -17.16 -12.68 -15.20
C LEU A 55 -16.60 -11.99 -16.43
N ASP A 56 -15.44 -11.37 -16.32
CA ASP A 56 -14.81 -10.70 -17.44
C ASP A 56 -13.32 -10.68 -17.21
N GLU A 57 -12.63 -11.62 -17.79
CA GLU A 57 -11.20 -11.76 -17.60
C GLU A 57 -10.40 -10.56 -18.04
N LYS A 58 -10.91 -9.78 -18.95
CA LYS A 58 -10.19 -8.60 -19.39
C LYS A 58 -10.07 -7.58 -18.29
N MET A 59 -10.90 -7.68 -17.26
CA MET A 59 -10.84 -6.77 -16.14
C MET A 59 -9.86 -7.23 -15.08
N SER A 60 -9.35 -8.44 -15.21
CA SER A 60 -8.37 -8.97 -14.26
C SER A 60 -7.04 -8.26 -14.44
N PHE A 61 -6.29 -8.13 -13.35
CA PHE A 61 -4.97 -7.49 -13.44
C PHE A 61 -4.03 -8.01 -12.37
N ASN A 62 -2.76 -7.70 -12.58
CA ASN A 62 -1.72 -8.02 -11.63
C ASN A 62 -0.88 -6.75 -11.58
N ARG A 63 -1.01 -5.97 -10.53
CA ARG A 63 -0.42 -4.65 -10.46
C ARG A 63 0.18 -4.37 -9.09
N THR A 64 1.10 -3.44 -9.06
CA THR A 64 1.77 -3.01 -7.84
C THR A 64 1.27 -1.62 -7.47
N PHE A 65 0.98 -1.45 -6.19
CA PHE A 65 0.50 -0.17 -5.68
C PHE A 65 1.40 0.27 -4.54
N THR A 66 1.66 1.55 -4.46
CA THR A 66 2.48 2.12 -3.39
C THR A 66 1.75 3.34 -2.83
N ALA A 67 1.77 3.46 -1.52
CA ALA A 67 1.27 4.66 -0.88
C ALA A 67 2.20 5.01 0.28
N PHE A 68 2.12 6.24 0.74
CA PHE A 68 3.04 6.71 1.76
C PHE A 68 2.42 7.78 2.63
N GLU A 69 3.07 8.03 3.76
CA GLU A 69 2.79 9.18 4.62
C GLU A 69 4.11 9.72 5.10
N ASP A 70 4.20 11.02 5.21
CA ASP A 70 5.41 11.67 5.71
C ASP A 70 5.27 11.94 7.20
N TYR A 71 6.39 11.99 7.89
CA TYR A 71 6.41 12.32 9.31
C TYR A 71 7.71 13.04 9.63
N GLU A 72 7.70 13.77 10.72
CA GLU A 72 8.86 14.53 11.12
C GLU A 72 9.99 13.60 11.55
N SER A 73 11.19 13.88 11.07
CA SER A 73 12.33 13.02 11.33
C SER A 73 12.76 13.02 12.80
N THR A 74 12.24 13.95 13.59
CA THR A 74 12.52 13.98 15.01
C THR A 74 11.76 12.90 15.75
N ARG A 75 10.83 12.24 15.10
CA ARG A 75 10.06 11.17 15.72
C ARG A 75 10.58 9.83 15.26
N LEU A 76 10.46 8.83 16.12
CA LEU A 76 10.88 7.48 15.77
C LEU A 76 9.80 6.79 14.97
N LEU A 77 10.22 5.95 14.03
CA LEU A 77 9.27 5.18 13.26
C LEU A 77 8.37 4.36 14.18
N SER A 78 8.94 3.77 15.22
CA SER A 78 8.15 2.96 16.15
C SER A 78 7.06 3.77 16.85
N GLU A 79 7.23 5.09 16.94
CA GLU A 79 6.20 5.93 17.55
C GLU A 79 5.06 6.23 16.61
N VAL A 80 5.37 6.33 15.32
CA VAL A 80 4.38 6.82 14.35
C VAL A 80 3.72 5.68 13.56
N GLU A 81 4.29 4.50 13.58
CA GLU A 81 3.74 3.39 12.78
C GLU A 81 2.26 3.14 13.03
N GLY A 82 1.87 3.13 14.29
CA GLY A 82 0.49 2.81 14.63
C GLY A 82 -0.51 3.80 14.08
N GLU A 83 -0.05 5.01 13.81
CA GLU A 83 -0.90 6.05 13.25
C GLU A 83 -0.82 6.05 11.72
N LEU A 84 0.38 5.86 11.19
CA LEU A 84 0.61 6.03 9.76
C LEU A 84 0.19 4.82 8.94
N ILE A 85 0.38 3.62 9.46
CA ILE A 85 0.04 2.43 8.71
C ILE A 85 -1.43 2.40 8.30
N PRO A 86 -2.37 2.67 9.21
CA PRO A 86 -3.78 2.70 8.79
C PRO A 86 -4.06 3.73 7.71
N GLN A 87 -3.40 4.88 7.77
CA GLN A 87 -3.58 5.92 6.76
C GLN A 87 -3.07 5.47 5.40
N ILE A 88 -1.90 4.82 5.40
CA ILE A 88 -1.31 4.32 4.16
C ILE A 88 -2.16 3.19 3.58
N VAL A 89 -2.62 2.28 4.44
CA VAL A 89 -3.46 1.17 4.00
C VAL A 89 -4.76 1.69 3.40
N ASP A 90 -5.33 2.73 3.98
CA ASP A 90 -6.56 3.32 3.46
C ASP A 90 -6.36 3.84 2.04
N LYS A 91 -5.21 4.47 1.78
CA LYS A 91 -4.89 4.93 0.44
C LYS A 91 -4.72 3.77 -0.52
N LEU A 92 -4.04 2.71 -0.08
CA LEU A 92 -3.82 1.54 -0.92
C LEU A 92 -5.15 0.89 -1.28
N VAL A 93 -6.05 0.75 -0.31
CA VAL A 93 -7.35 0.14 -0.55
C VAL A 93 -8.14 0.97 -1.56
N THR A 94 -8.11 2.29 -1.41
CA THR A 94 -8.79 3.17 -2.34
C THR A 94 -8.24 3.01 -3.75
N ASP A 95 -6.92 2.97 -3.88
CA ASP A 95 -6.28 2.85 -5.19
C ASP A 95 -6.60 1.51 -5.84
N ILE A 96 -6.59 0.44 -5.04
CA ILE A 96 -6.87 -0.89 -5.56
C ILE A 96 -8.32 -0.99 -6.04
N PHE A 97 -9.25 -0.46 -5.26
CA PHE A 97 -10.65 -0.48 -5.68
C PHE A 97 -10.88 0.36 -6.91
N GLN A 98 -10.26 1.52 -6.99
CA GLN A 98 -10.40 2.34 -8.17
C GLN A 98 -9.85 1.64 -9.40
N ALA A 99 -8.74 0.95 -9.26
CA ALA A 99 -8.16 0.22 -10.37
C ALA A 99 -9.07 -0.92 -10.81
N SER A 100 -9.68 -1.63 -9.86
CA SER A 100 -10.54 -2.75 -10.21
C SER A 100 -11.84 -2.29 -10.85
N ALA A 101 -12.28 -1.07 -10.56
CA ALA A 101 -13.53 -0.55 -11.10
C ALA A 101 -13.33 0.28 -12.35
N SER A 102 -12.15 0.86 -12.53
CA SER A 102 -11.95 1.84 -13.59
C SER A 102 -11.90 1.25 -14.99
N ASN A 103 -11.83 -0.06 -15.09
CA ASN A 103 -11.82 -0.70 -16.39
C ASN A 103 -13.22 -1.05 -16.86
N TRP A 104 -14.22 -0.72 -16.10
CA TRP A 104 -15.61 -1.08 -16.42
C TRP A 104 -16.29 -0.09 -17.37
#